data_50c8dc499a18a436584d07a78a7b67e6
#
_entry.id   50c8dc499a18a436584d07a78a7b67e6
#
_cell.length_a   1.000
_cell.length_b   1.000
_cell.length_c   1.000
_cell.angle_alpha   90.00
_cell.angle_beta   90.00
_cell.angle_gamma   90.00
#
_symmetry.space_group_name_H-M   'P 1'
#
loop_
_entity.id
_entity.type
_entity.pdbx_description
1 polymer ?
#
loop_
_entity_poly.entity_id
_entity_poly.type
_entity_poly.pdbx_seq_one_letter_code
_entity_poly.pdbx_strand_id
1 'polypeptide(L)'
;MRPLPIDDAFGDWDALLELILASFAYMQPRIDPPSSALLLTLPLLMEKARAETAYAAVENGKLLGCIFCKPEPPDCLYISKLAVVPDAQGKGIGRLLLQAAEAHAAASGLSCLRLETRIELTENHRIFAKWGFVQTAQGCHPGFTRLTFIEMRKTL
;
A
#
# COMPACT_ATOMS: atom_id res chain seq x y z
N MET A 1 12.88 3.34 -14.47
CA MET A 1 12.48 2.21 -13.59
C MET A 1 11.08 1.75 -13.95
N ARG A 2 10.84 0.45 -13.91
CA ARG A 2 9.54 -0.14 -14.25
C ARG A 2 9.09 -1.02 -13.08
N PRO A 3 7.82 -0.93 -12.63
CA PRO A 3 7.31 -1.85 -11.62
C PRO A 3 7.29 -3.29 -12.15
N LEU A 4 7.69 -4.23 -11.30
CA LEU A 4 7.68 -5.66 -11.61
C LEU A 4 6.57 -6.36 -10.84
N PRO A 5 5.82 -7.29 -11.47
CA PRO A 5 4.83 -8.08 -10.73
C PRO A 5 5.49 -8.92 -9.63
N ILE A 6 4.84 -8.99 -8.49
CA ILE A 6 5.22 -9.92 -7.43
C ILE A 6 4.37 -11.18 -7.62
N ASP A 7 4.87 -12.10 -8.42
CA ASP A 7 4.20 -13.35 -8.79
C ASP A 7 5.08 -14.56 -8.43
N ASP A 8 4.79 -15.72 -8.99
CA ASP A 8 5.56 -16.94 -8.71
C ASP A 8 7.02 -16.85 -9.14
N ALA A 9 7.37 -15.94 -10.06
CA ALA A 9 8.76 -15.73 -10.49
C ALA A 9 9.51 -14.77 -9.56
N PHE A 10 8.83 -14.09 -8.64
CA PHE A 10 9.47 -13.21 -7.67
C PHE A 10 10.21 -14.08 -6.64
N GLY A 11 11.47 -13.73 -6.35
CA GLY A 11 12.31 -14.53 -5.46
C GLY A 11 12.81 -13.81 -4.19
N ASP A 12 12.62 -12.50 -4.11
CA ASP A 12 13.24 -11.69 -3.04
C ASP A 12 12.26 -11.45 -1.86
N TRP A 13 11.65 -12.54 -1.41
CA TRP A 13 10.61 -12.51 -0.38
C TRP A 13 11.11 -12.00 0.97
N ASP A 14 12.33 -12.35 1.36
CA ASP A 14 12.90 -11.86 2.62
C ASP A 14 13.07 -10.34 2.61
N ALA A 15 13.57 -9.80 1.51
CA ALA A 15 13.72 -8.36 1.34
C ALA A 15 12.36 -7.66 1.32
N LEU A 16 11.35 -8.26 0.70
CA LEU A 16 10.00 -7.71 0.67
C LEU A 16 9.38 -7.66 2.06
N LEU A 17 9.50 -8.72 2.83
CA LEU A 17 9.01 -8.74 4.22
C LEU A 17 9.72 -7.69 5.06
N GLU A 18 11.05 -7.61 4.96
CA GLU A 18 11.86 -6.64 5.69
C GLU A 18 11.46 -5.21 5.34
N LEU A 19 11.24 -4.90 4.06
CA LEU A 19 10.78 -3.60 3.61
C LEU A 19 9.45 -3.23 4.26
N ILE A 20 8.48 -4.13 4.24
CA ILE A 20 7.15 -3.87 4.80
C ILE A 20 7.23 -3.66 6.31
N LEU A 21 7.90 -4.56 7.02
CA LEU A 21 8.03 -4.47 8.48
C LEU A 21 8.74 -3.18 8.89
N ALA A 22 9.83 -2.81 8.23
CA ALA A 22 10.57 -1.59 8.52
C ALA A 22 9.74 -0.33 8.23
N SER A 23 9.03 -0.33 7.09
CA SER A 23 8.21 0.83 6.69
C SER A 23 7.05 1.09 7.64
N PHE A 24 6.46 0.04 8.21
CA PHE A 24 5.33 0.20 9.12
C PHE A 24 5.77 0.27 10.59
N ALA A 25 6.98 -0.18 10.93
CA ALA A 25 7.48 -0.11 12.31
C ALA A 25 7.66 1.34 12.80
N TYR A 26 8.09 2.27 11.93
CA TYR A 26 8.29 3.66 12.34
C TYR A 26 6.97 4.34 12.74
N MET A 27 5.82 3.80 12.31
CA MET A 27 4.52 4.35 12.66
C MET A 27 4.07 3.99 14.08
N GLN A 28 4.65 2.93 14.68
CA GLN A 28 4.20 2.35 15.94
C GLN A 28 4.02 3.37 17.07
N PRO A 29 4.98 4.28 17.33
CA PRO A 29 4.79 5.26 18.42
C PRO A 29 3.74 6.33 18.09
N ARG A 30 3.25 6.39 16.85
CA ARG A 30 2.34 7.44 16.37
C ARG A 30 0.90 6.98 16.20
N ILE A 31 0.67 5.67 16.12
CA ILE A 31 -0.65 5.09 15.82
C ILE A 31 -1.13 4.17 16.94
N ASP A 32 -2.45 4.09 17.09
CA ASP A 32 -3.13 3.18 17.97
C ASP A 32 -4.50 2.84 17.35
N PRO A 33 -4.82 1.57 17.11
CA PRO A 33 -4.07 0.36 17.44
C PRO A 33 -2.82 0.15 16.57
N PRO A 34 -1.94 -0.81 16.94
CA PRO A 34 -0.77 -1.16 16.12
C PRO A 34 -1.15 -1.58 14.70
N SER A 35 -0.24 -1.39 13.74
CA SER A 35 -0.46 -1.84 12.38
C SER A 35 -0.48 -3.37 12.31
N SER A 36 -1.47 -3.94 11.60
CA SER A 36 -1.53 -5.37 11.31
C SER A 36 -0.35 -5.83 10.43
N ALA A 37 0.29 -4.91 9.71
CA ALA A 37 1.47 -5.23 8.90
C ALA A 37 2.60 -5.85 9.74
N LEU A 38 2.71 -5.51 11.02
CA LEU A 38 3.73 -6.03 11.91
C LEU A 38 3.51 -7.50 12.28
N LEU A 39 2.35 -8.06 11.98
CA LEU A 39 2.03 -9.47 12.20
C LEU A 39 2.38 -10.34 10.99
N LEU A 40 2.87 -9.76 9.88
CA LEU A 40 3.23 -10.52 8.69
C LEU A 40 4.41 -11.43 8.94
N THR A 41 4.29 -12.65 8.40
CA THR A 41 5.37 -13.64 8.30
C THR A 41 5.59 -13.95 6.84
N LEU A 42 6.68 -14.66 6.50
CA LEU A 42 6.91 -15.08 5.11
C LEU A 42 5.74 -15.86 4.52
N PRO A 43 5.19 -16.90 5.20
CA PRO A 43 4.05 -17.63 4.66
C PRO A 43 2.82 -16.73 4.43
N LEU A 44 2.51 -15.83 5.35
CA LEU A 44 1.37 -14.91 5.23
C LEU A 44 1.58 -13.91 4.09
N LEU A 45 2.80 -13.40 3.92
CA LEU A 45 3.13 -12.49 2.83
C LEU A 45 2.98 -13.17 1.47
N MET A 46 3.50 -14.38 1.34
CA MET A 46 3.39 -15.15 0.10
C MET A 46 1.94 -15.49 -0.23
N GLU A 47 1.14 -15.84 0.77
CA GLU A 47 -0.29 -16.08 0.60
C GLU A 47 -1.03 -14.81 0.15
N LYS A 48 -0.72 -13.67 0.76
CA LYS A 48 -1.29 -12.37 0.38
C LYS A 48 -0.97 -12.05 -1.08
N ALA A 49 0.28 -12.25 -1.49
CA ALA A 49 0.70 -11.96 -2.87
C ALA A 49 0.02 -12.88 -3.89
N ARG A 50 -0.29 -14.12 -3.53
CA ARG A 50 -1.05 -15.03 -4.39
C ARG A 50 -2.52 -14.65 -4.50
N ALA A 51 -3.09 -14.14 -3.40
CA ALA A 51 -4.51 -13.77 -3.35
C ALA A 51 -4.78 -12.39 -3.98
N GLU A 52 -3.78 -11.52 -4.02
CA GLU A 52 -3.91 -10.15 -4.51
C GLU A 52 -3.00 -9.93 -5.71
N THR A 53 -3.01 -8.72 -6.26
CA THR A 53 -2.05 -8.30 -7.28
C THR A 53 -1.06 -7.35 -6.63
N ALA A 54 0.23 -7.61 -6.82
CA ALA A 54 1.26 -6.82 -6.17
C ALA A 54 2.38 -6.47 -7.15
N TYR A 55 3.02 -5.32 -6.93
CA TYR A 55 4.13 -4.83 -7.73
C TYR A 55 5.29 -4.40 -6.84
N ALA A 56 6.50 -4.59 -7.35
CA ALA A 56 7.73 -4.14 -6.71
C ALA A 56 8.46 -3.13 -7.59
N ALA A 57 9.08 -2.15 -6.97
CA ALA A 57 10.02 -1.26 -7.64
C ALA A 57 11.43 -1.77 -7.33
N VAL A 58 12.16 -2.15 -8.38
CA VAL A 58 13.51 -2.72 -8.25
C VAL A 58 14.46 -1.94 -9.16
N GLU A 59 15.61 -1.54 -8.63
CA GLU A 59 16.66 -0.86 -9.38
C GLU A 59 18.00 -1.48 -9.04
N ASN A 60 18.74 -1.89 -10.09
CA ASN A 60 20.05 -2.54 -9.94
C ASN A 60 20.00 -3.75 -8.98
N GLY A 61 18.94 -4.54 -9.09
CA GLY A 61 18.74 -5.73 -8.24
C GLY A 61 18.29 -5.43 -6.82
N LYS A 62 18.12 -4.16 -6.46
CA LYS A 62 17.71 -3.76 -5.10
C LYS A 62 16.23 -3.40 -5.07
N LEU A 63 15.51 -4.00 -4.12
CA LEU A 63 14.10 -3.70 -3.86
C LEU A 63 13.98 -2.32 -3.20
N LEU A 64 13.22 -1.42 -3.82
CA LEU A 64 13.02 -0.05 -3.33
C LEU A 64 11.63 0.23 -2.82
N GLY A 65 10.64 -0.54 -3.24
CA GLY A 65 9.27 -0.33 -2.81
C GLY A 65 8.33 -1.42 -3.28
N CYS A 66 7.10 -1.40 -2.76
CA CYS A 66 6.04 -2.33 -3.14
C CYS A 66 4.66 -1.70 -2.99
N ILE A 67 3.67 -2.33 -3.63
CA ILE A 67 2.26 -2.00 -3.49
C ILE A 67 1.43 -3.27 -3.66
N PHE A 68 0.36 -3.42 -2.88
CA PHE A 68 -0.58 -4.53 -3.00
C PHE A 68 -1.94 -4.00 -3.39
N CYS A 69 -2.64 -4.74 -4.26
CA CYS A 69 -3.94 -4.35 -4.80
C CYS A 69 -4.92 -5.51 -4.71
N LYS A 70 -6.14 -5.23 -4.28
CA LYS A 70 -7.21 -6.21 -4.16
C LYS A 70 -8.49 -5.65 -4.76
N PRO A 71 -9.14 -6.35 -5.72
CA PRO A 71 -10.41 -5.87 -6.27
C PRO A 71 -11.50 -5.81 -5.20
N GLU A 72 -12.23 -4.71 -5.22
CA GLU A 72 -13.44 -4.51 -4.41
C GLU A 72 -14.58 -4.15 -5.35
N PRO A 73 -15.22 -5.16 -5.98
CA PRO A 73 -16.34 -4.89 -6.88
C PRO A 73 -17.45 -4.09 -6.18
N PRO A 74 -18.21 -3.27 -6.94
CA PRO A 74 -18.25 -3.25 -8.42
C PRO A 74 -17.18 -2.36 -9.07
N ASP A 75 -16.59 -1.37 -8.38
CA ASP A 75 -15.86 -0.32 -9.07
C ASP A 75 -14.48 0.04 -8.49
N CYS A 76 -14.10 -0.46 -7.33
CA CYS A 76 -12.84 -0.06 -6.68
C CYS A 76 -11.78 -1.15 -6.67
N LEU A 77 -10.51 -0.70 -6.69
CA LEU A 77 -9.33 -1.49 -6.37
C LEU A 77 -8.78 -0.99 -5.03
N TYR A 78 -8.70 -1.87 -4.04
CA TYR A 78 -8.17 -1.53 -2.73
C TYR A 78 -6.64 -1.57 -2.73
N ILE A 79 -6.02 -0.50 -2.25
CA ILE A 79 -4.56 -0.35 -2.18
C ILE A 79 -4.11 -0.57 -0.74
N SER A 80 -3.11 -1.42 -0.55
CA SER A 80 -2.50 -1.65 0.75
C SER A 80 -1.00 -1.84 0.64
N LYS A 81 -0.30 -1.76 1.77
CA LYS A 81 1.14 -2.02 1.87
C LYS A 81 1.97 -1.24 0.86
N LEU A 82 1.57 0.00 0.56
CA LEU A 82 2.42 0.91 -0.23
C LEU A 82 3.59 1.33 0.65
N ALA A 83 4.77 0.90 0.29
CA ALA A 83 5.98 1.13 1.07
C ALA A 83 7.16 1.44 0.16
N VAL A 84 8.00 2.38 0.59
CA VAL A 84 9.23 2.77 -0.13
C VAL A 84 10.35 2.86 0.91
N VAL A 85 11.52 2.29 0.58
CA VAL A 85 12.68 2.37 1.49
C VAL A 85 13.03 3.83 1.78
N PRO A 86 13.48 4.16 3.02
CA PRO A 86 13.72 5.55 3.39
C PRO A 86 14.67 6.30 2.45
N ASP A 87 15.75 5.66 2.01
CA ASP A 87 16.75 6.27 1.13
C ASP A 87 16.22 6.59 -0.26
N ALA A 88 15.11 5.98 -0.66
CA ALA A 88 14.51 6.16 -1.98
C ALA A 88 13.24 7.03 -1.93
N GLN A 89 12.83 7.50 -0.77
CA GLN A 89 11.68 8.39 -0.66
C GLN A 89 11.96 9.75 -1.30
N GLY A 90 10.92 10.37 -1.82
CA GLY A 90 11.03 11.65 -2.52
C GLY A 90 11.56 11.55 -3.95
N LYS A 91 11.75 10.35 -4.48
CA LYS A 91 12.26 10.11 -5.86
C LYS A 91 11.18 9.64 -6.83
N GLY A 92 9.91 9.72 -6.44
CA GLY A 92 8.79 9.35 -7.31
C GLY A 92 8.46 7.86 -7.34
N ILE A 93 9.06 7.04 -6.49
CA ILE A 93 8.84 5.59 -6.49
C ILE A 93 7.42 5.24 -6.04
N GLY A 94 6.92 5.89 -5.00
CA GLY A 94 5.53 5.69 -4.55
C GLY A 94 4.54 6.03 -5.64
N ARG A 95 4.77 7.12 -6.37
CA ARG A 95 3.93 7.51 -7.50
C ARG A 95 3.99 6.49 -8.63
N LEU A 96 5.18 5.96 -8.92
CA LEU A 96 5.37 4.92 -9.94
C LEU A 96 4.56 3.67 -9.60
N LEU A 97 4.60 3.23 -8.34
CA LEU A 97 3.84 2.08 -7.87
C LEU A 97 2.32 2.34 -7.94
N LEU A 98 1.90 3.55 -7.56
CA LEU A 98 0.49 3.92 -7.68
C LEU A 98 0.02 3.89 -9.13
N GLN A 99 0.85 4.35 -10.07
CA GLN A 99 0.53 4.29 -11.49
C GLN A 99 0.36 2.85 -11.99
N ALA A 100 1.14 1.92 -11.47
CA ALA A 100 0.95 0.49 -11.78
C ALA A 100 -0.41 0.00 -11.29
N ALA A 101 -0.83 0.41 -10.09
CA ALA A 101 -2.16 0.09 -9.57
C ALA A 101 -3.28 0.70 -10.41
N GLU A 102 -3.11 1.95 -10.85
CA GLU A 102 -4.07 2.62 -11.74
C GLU A 102 -4.23 1.86 -13.06
N ALA A 103 -3.11 1.46 -13.67
CA ALA A 103 -3.13 0.69 -14.91
C ALA A 103 -3.80 -0.67 -14.72
N HIS A 104 -3.54 -1.33 -13.60
CA HIS A 104 -4.18 -2.61 -13.26
C HIS A 104 -5.69 -2.45 -13.09
N ALA A 105 -6.13 -1.41 -12.38
CA ALA A 105 -7.54 -1.11 -12.20
C ALA A 105 -8.24 -0.89 -13.54
N ALA A 106 -7.66 -0.08 -14.42
CA ALA A 106 -8.21 0.19 -15.74
C ALA A 106 -8.33 -1.10 -16.57
N ALA A 107 -7.29 -1.93 -16.57
CA ALA A 107 -7.29 -3.21 -17.28
C ALA A 107 -8.33 -4.20 -16.74
N SER A 108 -8.70 -4.06 -15.47
CA SER A 108 -9.68 -4.91 -14.78
C SER A 108 -11.10 -4.34 -14.82
N GLY A 109 -11.32 -3.22 -15.51
CA GLY A 109 -12.63 -2.57 -15.58
C GLY A 109 -13.03 -1.84 -14.29
N LEU A 110 -12.09 -1.52 -13.43
CA LEU A 110 -12.34 -0.80 -12.19
C LEU A 110 -12.02 0.69 -12.39
N SER A 111 -12.85 1.56 -11.84
CA SER A 111 -12.81 3.02 -12.09
C SER A 111 -12.38 3.83 -10.87
N CYS A 112 -12.01 3.18 -9.79
CA CYS A 112 -11.71 3.84 -8.52
C CYS A 112 -10.58 3.11 -7.79
N LEU A 113 -9.67 3.88 -7.18
CA LEU A 113 -8.75 3.36 -6.16
C LEU A 113 -9.28 3.75 -4.78
N ARG A 114 -9.20 2.84 -3.82
CA ARG A 114 -9.57 3.08 -2.43
C ARG A 114 -8.44 2.67 -1.50
N LEU A 115 -8.19 3.46 -0.49
CA LEU A 115 -7.25 3.13 0.58
C LEU A 115 -7.76 3.62 1.93
N GLU A 116 -7.17 3.08 2.98
CA GLU A 116 -7.38 3.56 4.35
C GLU A 116 -6.02 3.97 4.91
N THR A 117 -5.98 5.08 5.62
CA THR A 117 -4.76 5.56 6.27
C THR A 117 -5.10 6.02 7.69
N ARG A 118 -4.16 5.79 8.60
CA ARG A 118 -4.36 6.13 10.02
C ARG A 118 -4.59 7.62 10.20
N ILE A 119 -5.51 7.96 11.09
CA ILE A 119 -5.90 9.35 11.32
C ILE A 119 -4.73 10.21 11.83
N GLU A 120 -3.79 9.59 12.55
CA GLU A 120 -2.61 10.27 13.09
C GLU A 120 -1.57 10.64 12.03
N LEU A 121 -1.59 9.98 10.88
CA LEU A 121 -0.57 10.15 9.83
C LEU A 121 -0.97 11.24 8.84
N THR A 122 -1.04 12.47 9.31
CA THR A 122 -1.54 13.61 8.52
C THR A 122 -0.68 13.93 7.29
N GLU A 123 0.62 13.64 7.33
CA GLU A 123 1.51 13.78 6.17
C GLU A 123 1.12 12.81 5.05
N ASN A 124 0.67 11.60 5.36
CA ASN A 124 0.16 10.64 4.36
C ASN A 124 -1.10 11.17 3.69
N HIS A 125 -2.00 11.80 4.47
CA HIS A 125 -3.22 12.40 3.93
C HIS A 125 -2.87 13.46 2.87
N ARG A 126 -1.88 14.29 3.13
CA ARG A 126 -1.42 15.32 2.19
C ARG A 126 -0.81 14.73 0.94
N ILE A 127 0.01 13.68 1.08
CA ILE A 127 0.64 13.01 -0.07
C ILE A 127 -0.43 12.39 -0.98
N PHE A 128 -1.38 11.65 -0.39
CA PHE A 128 -2.45 11.05 -1.17
C PHE A 128 -3.35 12.11 -1.83
N ALA A 129 -3.63 13.21 -1.14
CA ALA A 129 -4.37 14.32 -1.72
C ALA A 129 -3.66 14.92 -2.95
N LYS A 130 -2.34 15.05 -2.89
CA LYS A 130 -1.53 15.47 -4.05
C LYS A 130 -1.65 14.52 -5.22
N TRP A 131 -1.82 13.23 -4.94
CA TRP A 131 -1.96 12.20 -5.99
C TRP A 131 -3.40 12.05 -6.49
N GLY A 132 -4.30 12.90 -6.05
CA GLY A 132 -5.67 12.95 -6.53
C GLY A 132 -6.69 12.20 -5.69
N PHE A 133 -6.32 11.72 -4.51
CA PHE A 133 -7.26 11.11 -3.58
C PHE A 133 -8.02 12.17 -2.81
N VAL A 134 -9.29 11.87 -2.49
CA VAL A 134 -10.12 12.69 -1.61
C VAL A 134 -10.63 11.83 -0.46
N GLN A 135 -10.79 12.44 0.71
CA GLN A 135 -11.37 11.75 1.85
C GLN A 135 -12.84 11.49 1.58
N THR A 136 -13.28 10.25 1.72
CA THR A 136 -14.66 9.82 1.46
C THR A 136 -15.37 9.28 2.68
N ALA A 137 -14.63 8.87 3.70
CA ALA A 137 -15.20 8.33 4.93
C ALA A 137 -14.17 8.37 6.06
N GLN A 138 -14.61 8.01 7.24
CA GLN A 138 -13.75 7.81 8.39
C GLN A 138 -14.36 6.74 9.29
N GLY A 139 -13.54 6.10 10.10
CA GLY A 139 -13.99 4.99 10.92
C GLY A 139 -13.06 4.69 12.08
N CYS A 140 -13.43 3.66 12.83
CA CYS A 140 -12.65 3.19 13.96
C CYS A 140 -12.41 1.69 13.85
N HIS A 141 -11.26 1.25 14.35
CA HIS A 141 -10.94 -0.17 14.42
C HIS A 141 -11.83 -0.86 15.46
N PRO A 142 -12.04 -2.18 15.34
CA PRO A 142 -12.83 -2.93 16.31
C PRO A 142 -12.35 -2.69 17.75
N GLY A 143 -13.29 -2.42 18.66
CA GLY A 143 -12.99 -2.14 20.07
C GLY A 143 -12.63 -0.69 20.38
N PHE A 144 -12.53 0.17 19.37
CA PHE A 144 -12.24 1.59 19.56
C PHE A 144 -13.51 2.43 19.43
N THR A 145 -13.65 3.45 20.28
CA THR A 145 -14.77 4.39 20.26
C THR A 145 -14.40 5.73 19.60
N ARG A 146 -13.10 5.97 19.38
CA ARG A 146 -12.58 7.13 18.66
C ARG A 146 -12.24 6.78 17.22
N LEU A 147 -12.19 7.78 16.36
CA LEU A 147 -11.77 7.60 14.97
C LEU A 147 -10.29 7.20 14.92
N THR A 148 -9.98 6.18 14.12
CA THR A 148 -8.63 5.64 13.97
C THR A 148 -8.11 5.70 12.56
N PHE A 149 -8.97 5.82 11.54
CA PHE A 149 -8.55 5.93 10.15
C PHE A 149 -9.49 6.79 9.33
N ILE A 150 -9.00 7.24 8.19
CA ILE A 150 -9.82 7.83 7.14
C ILE A 150 -9.76 6.94 5.89
N GLU A 151 -10.85 6.95 5.12
CA GLU A 151 -10.90 6.35 3.79
C GLU A 151 -10.62 7.44 2.76
N MET A 152 -9.83 7.13 1.76
CA MET A 152 -9.60 8.02 0.64
C MET A 152 -9.84 7.28 -0.66
N ARG A 153 -10.40 7.96 -1.66
CA ARG A 153 -10.66 7.40 -2.99
C ARG A 153 -10.12 8.32 -4.07
N LYS A 154 -9.72 7.70 -5.17
CA LYS A 154 -9.34 8.39 -6.39
C LYS A 154 -10.15 7.81 -7.54
N THR A 155 -10.93 8.65 -8.22
CA THR A 155 -11.64 8.28 -9.45
C THR A 155 -10.66 8.31 -10.62
N LEU A 156 -10.69 7.28 -11.42
CA LEU A 156 -9.80 7.12 -12.57
C LEU A 156 -10.46 7.58 -13.88
#